data_d5b70647c369d8b320c57b73d4ec1135
#
_entry.id   d5b70647c369d8b320c57b73d4ec1135
#
_cell.length_a   1.000
_cell.length_b   1.000
_cell.length_c   1.000
_cell.angle_alpha   90.00
_cell.angle_beta   90.00
_cell.angle_gamma   90.00
#
_symmetry.space_group_name_H-M   'P 1'
#
loop_
_entity.id
_entity.type
_entity.pdbx_description
1 polymer ?
#
loop_
_entity_poly.entity_id
_entity_poly.type
_entity_poly.pdbx_seq_one_letter_code
_entity_poly.pdbx_strand_id
1 'polypeptide(L)'
;MSWIPETYEAPASASGDYLKIKAGETYKIRILGEFKHPKTAIMGWLAWSDEMGERHPIRGSYTSEGFDECKKYTEKPKHFWTLVIWLCDTKRIAVWEITQKTIQDSIVTLSNNPDWGSPTKYNLSVSRKGESLSDTVYTVVPAPPIAPASDEAKQAARDADIDLQKLFIGENPFGKVPETLPRSGEEIHDDIPFQ
;
A
#
# COMPACT_ATOMS: atom_id res chain seq x y z
N MET A 1 11.49 -38.69 3.14
CA MET A 1 10.73 -37.97 4.22
C MET A 1 10.88 -36.48 3.95
N SER A 2 9.76 -35.78 3.74
CA SER A 2 9.82 -34.33 3.59
C SER A 2 10.19 -33.70 4.93
N TRP A 3 11.14 -32.80 4.93
CA TRP A 3 11.55 -32.05 6.13
C TRP A 3 10.49 -31.04 6.58
N ILE A 4 9.59 -30.67 5.68
CA ILE A 4 8.46 -29.77 5.96
C ILE A 4 7.17 -30.59 5.85
N PRO A 5 6.20 -30.45 6.79
CA PRO A 5 4.88 -31.08 6.67
C PRO A 5 4.20 -30.67 5.34
N GLU A 6 3.51 -31.60 4.68
CA GLU A 6 2.81 -31.33 3.41
C GLU A 6 1.69 -30.27 3.57
N THR A 7 1.25 -30.04 4.80
CA THR A 7 0.24 -29.02 5.17
C THR A 7 0.85 -27.68 5.60
N TYR A 8 2.19 -27.53 5.50
CA TYR A 8 2.82 -26.28 5.89
C TYR A 8 2.57 -25.19 4.86
N GLU A 9 1.73 -24.24 5.20
CA GLU A 9 1.62 -22.95 4.53
C GLU A 9 2.43 -21.92 5.33
N ALA A 10 3.40 -21.29 4.67
CA ALA A 10 4.14 -20.20 5.31
C ALA A 10 3.13 -19.11 5.72
N PRO A 11 3.15 -18.67 6.99
CA PRO A 11 2.27 -17.59 7.42
C PRO A 11 2.51 -16.36 6.53
N ALA A 12 1.44 -15.75 6.04
CA ALA A 12 1.51 -14.49 5.32
C ALA A 12 2.30 -13.50 6.18
N SER A 13 3.32 -12.86 5.60
CA SER A 13 4.18 -11.94 6.36
C SER A 13 3.32 -10.88 7.05
N ALA A 14 3.53 -10.71 8.35
CA ALA A 14 2.80 -9.77 9.21
C ALA A 14 3.02 -8.28 8.88
N SER A 15 3.85 -7.97 7.90
CA SER A 15 3.96 -6.62 7.32
C SER A 15 2.81 -6.46 6.35
N GLY A 16 1.86 -5.58 6.68
CA GLY A 16 0.70 -5.28 5.84
C GLY A 16 1.06 -5.14 4.37
N ASP A 17 0.17 -5.62 3.52
CA ASP A 17 0.40 -5.71 2.09
C ASP A 17 0.41 -4.33 1.42
N TYR A 18 1.61 -3.82 1.15
CA TYR A 18 1.78 -2.69 0.25
C TYR A 18 1.92 -3.17 -1.19
N LEU A 19 1.09 -2.62 -2.09
CA LEU A 19 1.26 -2.88 -3.52
C LEU A 19 2.54 -2.22 -4.04
N LYS A 20 3.47 -3.04 -4.52
CA LYS A 20 4.65 -2.61 -5.28
C LYS A 20 4.52 -3.12 -6.71
N ILE A 21 4.39 -2.20 -7.66
CA ILE A 21 4.26 -2.56 -9.09
C ILE A 21 5.66 -2.92 -9.61
N LYS A 22 5.86 -4.19 -9.92
CA LYS A 22 7.11 -4.70 -10.47
C LYS A 22 7.18 -4.51 -11.99
N ALA A 23 8.39 -4.41 -12.52
CA ALA A 23 8.61 -4.31 -13.96
C ALA A 23 8.08 -5.55 -14.68
N GLY A 24 7.38 -5.34 -15.79
CA GLY A 24 6.79 -6.43 -16.58
C GLY A 24 5.48 -7.00 -16.02
N GLU A 25 5.06 -6.62 -14.82
CA GLU A 25 3.81 -7.13 -14.23
C GLU A 25 2.65 -6.16 -14.43
N THR A 26 1.45 -6.72 -14.46
CA THR A 26 0.17 -5.99 -14.51
C THR A 26 -0.68 -6.43 -13.33
N TYR A 27 -1.21 -5.47 -12.60
CA TYR A 27 -2.08 -5.69 -11.46
C TYR A 27 -3.48 -5.19 -11.76
N LYS A 28 -4.48 -6.03 -11.53
CA LYS A 28 -5.88 -5.64 -11.58
C LYS A 28 -6.36 -5.28 -10.19
N ILE A 29 -6.69 -4.01 -10.01
CA ILE A 29 -7.04 -3.45 -8.71
C ILE A 29 -8.41 -2.78 -8.73
N ARG A 30 -9.02 -2.66 -7.56
CA ARG A 30 -10.17 -1.79 -7.31
C ARG A 30 -9.80 -0.81 -6.20
N ILE A 31 -9.95 0.49 -6.45
CA ILE A 31 -9.82 1.50 -5.39
C ILE A 31 -11.06 1.42 -4.51
N LEU A 32 -10.86 1.30 -3.20
CA LEU A 32 -11.91 1.26 -2.19
C LEU A 32 -11.98 2.55 -1.36
N GLY A 33 -10.88 3.29 -1.29
CA GLY A 33 -10.77 4.52 -0.54
C GLY A 33 -11.24 5.75 -1.33
N GLU A 34 -11.81 6.72 -0.62
CA GLU A 34 -12.11 8.06 -1.14
C GLU A 34 -11.48 9.10 -0.21
N PHE A 35 -10.91 10.17 -0.76
CA PHE A 35 -10.19 11.21 0.03
C PHE A 35 -11.06 11.92 1.07
N LYS A 36 -12.38 11.87 0.95
CA LYS A 36 -13.30 12.32 2.01
C LYS A 36 -13.31 11.42 3.26
N HIS A 37 -12.72 10.21 3.15
CA HIS A 37 -12.61 9.22 4.21
C HIS A 37 -11.12 8.93 4.51
N PRO A 38 -10.46 9.74 5.37
CA PRO A 38 -9.00 9.69 5.55
C PRO A 38 -8.46 8.39 6.16
N LYS A 39 -9.31 7.53 6.69
CA LYS A 39 -8.91 6.17 7.07
C LYS A 39 -8.56 5.29 5.86
N THR A 40 -9.19 5.54 4.72
CA THR A 40 -9.08 4.69 3.52
C THR A 40 -8.37 5.35 2.35
N ALA A 41 -8.24 6.68 2.37
CA ALA A 41 -7.48 7.42 1.36
C ALA A 41 -6.91 8.71 1.96
N ILE A 42 -5.63 8.92 1.78
CA ILE A 42 -4.93 10.16 2.18
C ILE A 42 -4.09 10.70 1.05
N MET A 43 -3.82 11.99 1.09
CA MET A 43 -2.83 12.65 0.23
C MET A 43 -1.99 13.62 1.08
N GLY A 44 -0.78 13.88 0.60
CA GLY A 44 0.12 14.77 1.32
C GLY A 44 1.48 14.92 0.65
N TRP A 45 2.44 15.28 1.45
CA TRP A 45 3.82 15.48 1.06
C TRP A 45 4.72 14.44 1.70
N LEU A 46 5.68 13.90 0.96
CA LEU A 46 6.62 12.87 1.37
C LEU A 46 8.05 13.37 1.27
N ALA A 47 8.76 13.24 2.34
CA ALA A 47 10.20 13.38 2.43
C ALA A 47 10.83 12.13 3.04
N TRP A 48 12.15 12.09 3.11
CA TRP A 48 12.88 11.00 3.72
C TRP A 48 13.89 11.57 4.70
N SER A 49 13.89 11.06 5.92
CA SER A 49 14.90 11.35 6.93
C SER A 49 15.90 10.19 7.02
N ASP A 50 17.15 10.53 7.18
CA ASP A 50 18.26 9.58 7.42
C ASP A 50 18.75 9.69 8.88
N GLU A 51 17.92 10.22 9.79
CA GLU A 51 18.26 10.33 11.21
C GLU A 51 18.47 8.95 11.83
N MET A 52 19.46 8.85 12.69
CA MET A 52 19.86 7.60 13.38
C MET A 52 20.35 6.46 12.48
N GLY A 53 20.75 6.77 11.22
CA GLY A 53 21.32 5.77 10.31
C GLY A 53 20.28 4.87 9.62
N GLU A 54 18.99 5.10 9.89
CA GLU A 54 17.90 4.41 9.21
C GLU A 54 17.08 5.39 8.38
N ARG A 55 16.86 5.03 7.11
CA ARG A 55 16.05 5.83 6.20
C ARG A 55 14.56 5.56 6.42
N HIS A 56 13.85 6.56 6.93
CA HIS A 56 12.42 6.47 7.16
C HIS A 56 11.63 7.59 6.47
N PRO A 57 10.37 7.33 6.07
CA PRO A 57 9.54 8.31 5.41
C PRO A 57 8.94 9.31 6.42
N ILE A 58 9.03 10.58 6.08
CA ILE A 58 8.31 11.66 6.77
C ILE A 58 7.14 12.07 5.89
N ARG A 59 5.93 12.07 6.45
CA ARG A 59 4.70 12.42 5.74
C ARG A 59 4.02 13.62 6.36
N GLY A 60 3.91 14.69 5.59
CA GLY A 60 3.13 15.88 5.93
C GLY A 60 1.76 15.82 5.27
N SER A 61 0.74 16.40 5.93
CA SER A 61 -0.60 16.56 5.35
C SER A 61 -0.56 17.41 4.06
N TYR A 62 -1.64 17.34 3.26
CA TYR A 62 -1.77 18.17 2.04
C TYR A 62 -2.16 19.62 2.39
N THR A 63 -1.26 20.28 3.12
CA THR A 63 -1.36 21.69 3.51
C THR A 63 0.00 22.37 3.31
N SER A 64 0.05 23.70 3.44
CA SER A 64 1.31 24.44 3.43
C SER A 64 2.22 24.03 4.59
N GLU A 65 1.65 23.85 5.77
CA GLU A 65 2.40 23.42 6.96
C GLU A 65 3.00 22.02 6.75
N GLY A 66 2.23 21.08 6.19
CA GLY A 66 2.71 19.74 5.89
C GLY A 66 3.80 19.72 4.82
N PHE A 67 3.73 20.64 3.83
CA PHE A 67 4.80 20.83 2.86
C PHE A 67 6.06 21.38 3.52
N ASP A 68 5.94 22.41 4.34
CA ASP A 68 7.05 23.05 5.03
C ASP A 68 7.72 22.11 6.04
N GLU A 69 6.96 21.25 6.68
CA GLU A 69 7.46 20.15 7.50
C GLU A 69 8.39 19.22 6.70
N CYS A 70 7.92 18.74 5.56
CA CYS A 70 8.71 17.87 4.68
C CYS A 70 9.93 18.58 4.08
N LYS A 71 9.85 19.90 3.87
CA LYS A 71 10.98 20.71 3.39
C LYS A 71 12.17 20.74 4.33
N LYS A 72 12.01 20.44 5.61
CA LYS A 72 13.11 20.32 6.57
C LYS A 72 14.07 19.16 6.21
N TYR A 73 13.55 18.16 5.50
CA TYR A 73 14.27 16.92 5.16
C TYR A 73 14.67 16.83 3.68
N THR A 74 13.97 17.53 2.80
CA THR A 74 14.28 17.57 1.37
C THR A 74 13.81 18.87 0.73
N GLU A 75 14.59 19.42 -0.21
CA GLU A 75 14.22 20.64 -0.92
C GLU A 75 12.93 20.49 -1.74
N LYS A 76 12.66 19.28 -2.25
CA LYS A 76 11.52 18.98 -3.12
C LYS A 76 10.73 17.80 -2.58
N PRO A 77 9.84 18.04 -1.59
CA PRO A 77 8.92 17.02 -1.13
C PRO A 77 8.09 16.46 -2.29
N LYS A 78 7.86 15.16 -2.30
CA LYS A 78 7.03 14.51 -3.34
C LYS A 78 5.57 14.51 -2.91
N HIS A 79 4.68 14.88 -3.81
CA HIS A 79 3.26 14.66 -3.60
C HIS A 79 2.95 13.16 -3.61
N PHE A 80 2.22 12.67 -2.63
CA PHE A 80 1.81 11.28 -2.55
C PHE A 80 0.31 11.12 -2.35
N TRP A 81 -0.22 10.01 -2.81
CA TRP A 81 -1.50 9.45 -2.42
C TRP A 81 -1.26 8.11 -1.77
N THR A 82 -2.06 7.78 -0.76
CA THR A 82 -2.12 6.42 -0.22
C THR A 82 -3.58 6.00 -0.18
N LEU A 83 -3.86 4.83 -0.76
CA LEU A 83 -5.21 4.34 -1.01
C LEU A 83 -5.34 2.91 -0.50
N VAL A 84 -6.47 2.59 0.13
CA VAL A 84 -6.87 1.21 0.33
C VAL A 84 -7.41 0.66 -0.99
N ILE A 85 -6.89 -0.48 -1.41
CA ILE A 85 -7.25 -1.14 -2.66
C ILE A 85 -7.59 -2.61 -2.44
N TRP A 86 -8.35 -3.17 -3.38
CA TRP A 86 -8.59 -4.59 -3.52
C TRP A 86 -7.77 -5.12 -4.69
N LEU A 87 -6.96 -6.14 -4.44
CA LEU A 87 -6.24 -6.88 -5.47
C LEU A 87 -7.18 -7.95 -6.04
N CYS A 88 -7.66 -7.74 -7.27
CA CYS A 88 -8.71 -8.58 -7.86
C CYS A 88 -8.27 -10.04 -8.06
N ASP A 89 -7.01 -10.25 -8.42
CA ASP A 89 -6.50 -11.58 -8.77
C ASP A 89 -6.23 -12.44 -7.53
N THR A 90 -5.77 -11.83 -6.45
CA THR A 90 -5.43 -12.52 -5.18
C THR A 90 -6.52 -12.40 -4.13
N LYS A 91 -7.58 -11.64 -4.42
CA LYS A 91 -8.72 -11.40 -3.53
C LYS A 91 -8.32 -10.95 -2.13
N ARG A 92 -7.49 -9.93 -2.02
CA ARG A 92 -7.05 -9.38 -0.73
C ARG A 92 -6.94 -7.87 -0.75
N ILE A 93 -7.00 -7.30 0.45
CA ILE A 93 -6.79 -5.88 0.69
C ILE A 93 -5.30 -5.57 0.68
N ALA A 94 -4.96 -4.43 0.10
CA ALA A 94 -3.62 -3.86 0.14
C ALA A 94 -3.68 -2.34 0.27
N VAL A 95 -2.55 -1.76 0.64
CA VAL A 95 -2.34 -0.30 0.62
C VAL A 95 -1.47 0.04 -0.58
N TRP A 96 -1.86 1.03 -1.34
CA TRP A 96 -1.11 1.51 -2.48
C TRP A 96 -0.66 2.96 -2.28
N GLU A 97 0.64 3.18 -2.11
CA GLU A 97 1.25 4.50 -2.07
C GLU A 97 1.73 4.90 -3.47
N ILE A 98 1.24 6.03 -3.96
CA ILE A 98 1.47 6.54 -5.31
C ILE A 98 2.21 7.86 -5.23
N THR A 99 3.47 7.86 -5.60
CA THR A 99 4.32 9.07 -5.74
C THR A 99 4.58 9.42 -7.21
N GLN A 100 4.16 8.56 -8.13
CA GLN A 100 4.35 8.72 -9.57
C GLN A 100 3.27 9.63 -10.14
N LYS A 101 3.70 10.82 -10.59
CA LYS A 101 2.79 11.81 -11.16
C LYS A 101 2.00 11.26 -12.36
N THR A 102 2.61 10.44 -13.20
CA THR A 102 1.95 9.82 -14.37
C THR A 102 0.77 8.94 -13.97
N ILE A 103 0.85 8.21 -12.87
CA ILE A 103 -0.26 7.41 -12.35
C ILE A 103 -1.36 8.33 -11.80
N GLN A 104 -0.98 9.33 -10.99
CA GLN A 104 -1.93 10.29 -10.42
C GLN A 104 -2.69 11.03 -11.54
N ASP A 105 -1.98 11.55 -12.55
CA ASP A 105 -2.58 12.25 -13.68
C ASP A 105 -3.53 11.35 -14.49
N SER A 106 -3.17 10.07 -14.68
CA SER A 106 -4.03 9.09 -15.35
C SER A 106 -5.33 8.86 -14.58
N ILE A 107 -5.26 8.69 -13.26
CA ILE A 107 -6.45 8.49 -12.41
C ILE A 107 -7.32 9.76 -12.39
N VAL A 108 -6.71 10.95 -12.32
CA VAL A 108 -7.44 12.23 -12.40
C VAL A 108 -8.15 12.37 -13.73
N THR A 109 -7.47 12.05 -14.83
CA THR A 109 -8.05 12.10 -16.18
C THR A 109 -9.27 11.19 -16.29
N LEU A 110 -9.18 9.96 -15.78
CA LEU A 110 -10.31 9.04 -15.73
C LEU A 110 -11.44 9.55 -14.85
N SER A 111 -11.12 10.10 -13.69
CA SER A 111 -12.13 10.64 -12.76
C SER A 111 -12.91 11.83 -13.35
N ASN A 112 -12.26 12.63 -14.19
CA ASN A 112 -12.87 13.79 -14.86
C ASN A 112 -13.57 13.41 -16.16
N ASN A 113 -13.41 12.19 -16.65
CA ASN A 113 -14.07 11.71 -17.84
C ASN A 113 -15.51 11.32 -17.50
N PRO A 114 -16.53 11.89 -18.19
CA PRO A 114 -17.94 11.62 -17.90
C PRO A 114 -18.34 10.16 -18.12
N ASP A 115 -17.64 9.43 -19.00
CA ASP A 115 -17.91 8.02 -19.26
C ASP A 115 -17.43 7.09 -18.14
N TRP A 116 -16.40 7.48 -17.40
CA TRP A 116 -15.82 6.69 -16.32
C TRP A 116 -16.20 7.19 -14.92
N GLY A 117 -16.03 8.47 -14.66
CA GLY A 117 -16.30 9.10 -13.37
C GLY A 117 -15.42 8.56 -12.23
N SER A 118 -16.00 8.38 -11.05
CA SER A 118 -15.22 7.99 -9.86
C SER A 118 -14.47 6.67 -10.03
N PRO A 119 -13.14 6.64 -9.77
CA PRO A 119 -12.30 5.45 -9.89
C PRO A 119 -12.68 4.31 -8.93
N THR A 120 -13.53 4.58 -7.94
CA THR A 120 -14.08 3.55 -7.04
C THR A 120 -15.15 2.67 -7.69
N LYS A 121 -15.63 3.05 -8.88
CA LYS A 121 -16.73 2.36 -9.57
C LYS A 121 -16.29 1.33 -10.60
N TYR A 122 -15.00 1.24 -10.93
CA TYR A 122 -14.47 0.30 -11.91
C TYR A 122 -13.09 -0.22 -11.49
N ASN A 123 -12.66 -1.32 -12.09
CA ASN A 123 -11.32 -1.83 -11.87
C ASN A 123 -10.31 -1.05 -12.70
N LEU A 124 -9.09 -1.00 -12.22
CA LEU A 124 -7.94 -0.47 -12.94
C LEU A 124 -6.95 -1.58 -13.20
N SER A 125 -6.43 -1.66 -14.42
CA SER A 125 -5.23 -2.43 -14.74
C SER A 125 -4.04 -1.49 -14.68
N VAL A 126 -3.12 -1.74 -13.76
CA VAL A 126 -1.92 -0.92 -13.57
C VAL A 126 -0.70 -1.76 -13.89
N SER A 127 0.13 -1.28 -14.80
CA SER A 127 1.34 -1.98 -15.21
C SER A 127 2.56 -1.05 -15.20
N ARG A 128 3.73 -1.66 -15.08
CA ARG A 128 5.02 -0.99 -15.20
C ARG A 128 5.86 -1.69 -16.26
N LYS A 129 6.41 -0.91 -17.19
CA LYS A 129 7.44 -1.34 -18.14
C LYS A 129 8.75 -0.63 -17.79
N GLY A 130 9.87 -1.23 -18.20
CA GLY A 130 11.20 -0.71 -17.92
C GLY A 130 11.74 -1.13 -16.55
N GLU A 131 13.04 -1.36 -16.49
CA GLU A 131 13.75 -1.81 -15.28
C GLU A 131 14.54 -0.68 -14.62
N SER A 132 14.96 0.32 -15.40
CA SER A 132 15.70 1.49 -14.91
C SER A 132 14.80 2.69 -14.65
N LEU A 133 15.32 3.69 -13.94
CA LEU A 133 14.59 4.93 -13.68
C LEU A 133 14.30 5.73 -14.98
N SER A 134 15.16 5.61 -15.99
CA SER A 134 15.07 6.38 -17.24
C SER A 134 14.06 5.80 -18.23
N ASP A 135 13.81 4.50 -18.19
CA ASP A 135 12.91 3.80 -19.11
C ASP A 135 11.59 3.32 -18.45
N THR A 136 11.40 3.65 -17.18
CA THR A 136 10.18 3.27 -16.46
C THR A 136 8.96 4.02 -16.99
N VAL A 137 7.99 3.26 -17.47
CA VAL A 137 6.67 3.76 -17.90
C VAL A 137 5.57 3.04 -17.13
N TYR A 138 4.69 3.81 -16.50
CA TYR A 138 3.49 3.30 -15.87
C TYR A 138 2.28 3.51 -16.79
N THR A 139 1.41 2.52 -16.85
CA THR A 139 0.16 2.57 -17.60
C THR A 139 -1.00 2.24 -16.69
N VAL A 140 -2.04 3.07 -16.72
CA VAL A 140 -3.29 2.86 -15.97
C VAL A 140 -4.43 2.80 -16.98
N VAL A 141 -5.13 1.66 -17.01
CA VAL A 141 -6.24 1.42 -17.95
C VAL A 141 -7.48 1.03 -17.14
N PRO A 142 -8.62 1.72 -17.35
CA PRO A 142 -9.87 1.34 -16.71
C PRO A 142 -10.44 0.05 -17.35
N ALA A 143 -11.10 -0.75 -16.54
CA ALA A 143 -11.72 -1.99 -16.98
C ALA A 143 -13.22 -2.03 -16.60
N PRO A 144 -14.13 -2.30 -17.56
CA PRO A 144 -15.54 -2.50 -17.27
C PRO A 144 -15.76 -3.80 -16.47
N PRO A 145 -16.92 -3.97 -15.83
CA PRO A 145 -18.05 -3.05 -15.82
C PRO A 145 -17.89 -1.90 -14.83
N ILE A 146 -18.61 -0.79 -15.07
CA ILE A 146 -18.76 0.28 -14.09
C ILE A 146 -19.83 -0.17 -13.10
N ALA A 147 -19.39 -0.59 -11.91
CA ALA A 147 -20.25 -1.12 -10.85
C ALA A 147 -19.61 -0.85 -9.47
N PRO A 148 -20.38 -0.84 -8.39
CA PRO A 148 -19.84 -0.80 -7.03
C PRO A 148 -18.85 -1.95 -6.78
N ALA A 149 -17.93 -1.78 -5.85
CA ALA A 149 -17.07 -2.86 -5.38
C ALA A 149 -17.92 -4.03 -4.86
N SER A 150 -17.43 -5.26 -5.03
CA SER A 150 -18.11 -6.46 -4.54
C SER A 150 -18.29 -6.43 -3.02
N ASP A 151 -19.29 -7.14 -2.53
CA ASP A 151 -19.51 -7.22 -1.07
C ASP A 151 -18.36 -7.94 -0.37
N GLU A 152 -17.71 -8.90 -1.06
CA GLU A 152 -16.48 -9.54 -0.60
C GLU A 152 -15.36 -8.50 -0.36
N ALA A 153 -15.09 -7.63 -1.34
CA ALA A 153 -14.08 -6.59 -1.21
C ALA A 153 -14.40 -5.58 -0.11
N LYS A 154 -15.67 -5.19 0.02
CA LYS A 154 -16.11 -4.28 1.08
C LYS A 154 -16.00 -4.90 2.48
N GLN A 155 -16.33 -6.19 2.60
CA GLN A 155 -16.19 -6.92 3.86
C GLN A 155 -14.72 -7.05 4.24
N ALA A 156 -13.88 -7.49 3.31
CA ALA A 156 -12.45 -7.59 3.53
C ALA A 156 -11.81 -6.26 3.95
N ALA A 157 -12.28 -5.12 3.38
CA ALA A 157 -11.80 -3.79 3.78
C ALA A 157 -12.20 -3.43 5.22
N ARG A 158 -13.41 -3.83 5.66
CA ARG A 158 -13.83 -3.63 7.07
C ARG A 158 -13.00 -4.49 8.03
N ASP A 159 -12.79 -5.74 7.66
CA ASP A 159 -12.07 -6.72 8.50
C ASP A 159 -10.57 -6.39 8.61
N ALA A 160 -10.00 -5.75 7.60
CA ALA A 160 -8.60 -5.33 7.60
C ALA A 160 -8.29 -4.18 8.59
N ASP A 161 -9.31 -3.47 9.08
CA ASP A 161 -9.21 -2.38 10.07
C ASP A 161 -8.05 -1.40 9.79
N ILE A 162 -7.97 -0.92 8.54
CA ILE A 162 -6.91 -0.02 8.09
C ILE A 162 -7.25 1.42 8.48
N ASP A 163 -6.26 2.13 9.03
CA ASP A 163 -6.31 3.56 9.29
C ASP A 163 -5.06 4.25 8.72
N LEU A 164 -5.21 4.80 7.52
CA LEU A 164 -4.10 5.46 6.81
C LEU A 164 -3.63 6.76 7.48
N GLN A 165 -4.44 7.38 8.36
CA GLN A 165 -4.02 8.58 9.09
C GLN A 165 -2.81 8.32 9.99
N LYS A 166 -2.63 7.09 10.47
CA LYS A 166 -1.47 6.67 11.26
C LYS A 166 -0.14 6.88 10.54
N LEU A 167 -0.15 6.88 9.21
CA LEU A 167 1.05 7.13 8.42
C LEU A 167 1.63 8.54 8.61
N PHE A 168 0.82 9.54 8.97
CA PHE A 168 1.30 10.90 9.24
C PHE A 168 2.11 11.00 10.53
N ILE A 169 1.90 10.07 11.46
CA ILE A 169 2.63 10.01 12.73
C ILE A 169 3.65 8.86 12.78
N GLY A 170 3.92 8.25 11.60
CA GLY A 170 4.91 7.18 11.46
C GLY A 170 4.47 5.82 12.00
N GLU A 171 3.18 5.65 12.31
CA GLU A 171 2.63 4.39 12.80
C GLU A 171 2.19 3.45 11.67
N ASN A 172 2.07 2.16 12.00
CA ASN A 172 1.56 1.16 11.08
C ASN A 172 0.05 1.38 10.83
N PRO A 173 -0.39 1.53 9.57
CA PRO A 173 -1.79 1.77 9.24
C PRO A 173 -2.68 0.54 9.38
N PHE A 174 -2.09 -0.66 9.41
CA PHE A 174 -2.86 -1.90 9.55
C PHE A 174 -3.29 -2.09 11.00
N GLY A 175 -4.55 -2.50 11.21
CA GLY A 175 -5.08 -2.90 12.50
C GLY A 175 -4.27 -4.05 13.10
N LYS A 176 -4.58 -4.45 14.31
CA LYS A 176 -3.86 -5.52 15.00
C LYS A 176 -3.74 -6.73 14.09
N VAL A 177 -2.50 -7.07 13.71
CA VAL A 177 -2.18 -8.43 13.29
C VAL A 177 -2.69 -9.34 14.42
N PRO A 178 -3.51 -10.38 14.15
CA PRO A 178 -3.89 -11.31 15.17
C PRO A 178 -2.64 -11.78 15.90
N GLU A 179 -2.60 -11.58 17.19
CA GLU A 179 -1.50 -11.97 18.09
C GLU A 179 -1.53 -13.49 18.27
N THR A 180 -1.25 -14.23 17.18
CA THR A 180 -1.18 -15.68 17.16
C THR A 180 0.16 -16.16 16.62
N LEU A 181 1.21 -15.66 17.24
CA LEU A 181 2.47 -16.41 17.38
C LEU A 181 3.09 -15.95 18.70
N PRO A 182 3.35 -16.86 19.63
CA PRO A 182 4.15 -16.54 20.79
C PRO A 182 5.50 -16.03 20.29
N ARG A 183 5.91 -14.85 20.77
CA ARG A 183 7.30 -14.42 20.64
C ARG A 183 8.13 -15.56 21.22
N SER A 184 8.88 -16.26 20.37
CA SER A 184 9.92 -17.18 20.80
C SER A 184 11.03 -16.37 21.44
N GLY A 185 10.86 -16.12 22.69
CA GLY A 185 11.77 -15.42 23.61
C GLY A 185 11.72 -16.10 24.95
N GLU A 186 11.51 -17.42 24.96
CA GLU A 186 11.88 -18.24 26.10
C GLU A 186 13.27 -18.79 25.86
N GLU A 187 14.14 -18.49 26.79
CA GLU A 187 15.54 -18.90 26.87
C GLU A 187 15.68 -20.40 26.58
N ILE A 188 16.42 -20.70 25.52
CA ILE A 188 16.92 -22.06 25.33
C ILE A 188 18.01 -22.23 26.37
N HIS A 189 17.69 -22.91 27.47
CA HIS A 189 18.69 -23.46 28.35
C HIS A 189 19.57 -24.42 27.53
N ASP A 190 20.81 -24.01 27.30
CA ASP A 190 21.87 -24.85 26.80
C ASP A 190 22.19 -25.93 27.85
N ASP A 191 21.57 -27.09 27.69
CA ASP A 191 22.03 -28.35 28.26
C ASP A 191 22.10 -29.41 27.17
N ILE A 192 23.14 -29.34 26.34
CA ILE A 192 23.56 -30.45 25.50
C ILE A 192 24.83 -31.06 26.12
N PRO A 193 24.75 -32.21 26.76
CA PRO A 193 25.95 -32.94 27.17
C PRO A 193 26.54 -33.64 25.93
N PHE A 194 27.74 -33.23 25.53
CA PHE A 194 28.57 -34.01 24.62
C PHE A 194 29.11 -35.24 25.35
N GLN A 195 28.78 -36.41 24.85
CA GLN A 195 29.57 -37.63 24.99
C GLN A 195 29.95 -38.12 23.62
#